data_01df4db0c2e332231711078cb2785a20
#
_entry.id   01df4db0c2e332231711078cb2785a20
#
_cell.length_a   1.000
_cell.length_b   1.000
_cell.length_c   1.000
_cell.angle_alpha   90.00
_cell.angle_beta   90.00
_cell.angle_gamma   90.00
#
_symmetry.space_group_name_H-M   'P 1'
#
loop_
_entity.id
_entity.type
_entity.pdbx_description
1 polymer ?
#
loop_
_entity_poly.entity_id
_entity_poly.type
_entity_poly.pdbx_seq_one_letter_code
_entity_poly.pdbx_strand_id
1 'polypeptide(L)'
;MERAKRLDKIPPYLFGEIARLKAKAIAEGRDLIDLGIGDPDQPTPQPIIDTLCAAANDPETHRYDESEAGWPSFLATAARWYKTRFDVDIDPESEAMLLLGSKDGLAHLCWAMIDPQDVSLVPDPGYTVYKVNTLMAGGEAVAMPLLEENGFLPDLSAIPADKARAAKLMFLNYPNNPTGAVADLGFYNDVVRFAHEYDIAVCSDLAYSEVTFDGYRAPSFLQAENARDVGIEMHSVSKMFNMTGWRIGFALGNKDLVAALNKLKSNLDSRQFPAIGIAAAYALDNVSNQATFDLYRKRRDILVDGLNALGWKIEKPKASLYVWARVPAGYTSADFARLLLQEAGVLVIPGNGYGQYGEGYVRMSLTVSGDKDGERVAEAVRRIGENVKVRWE
;
A
#
# COMPACT_ATOMS: atom_id res chain seq x y z
N MET A 1 15.23 22.90 23.49
CA MET A 1 13.90 23.07 22.87
C MET A 1 13.14 21.76 23.02
N GLU A 2 11.93 21.81 23.56
CA GLU A 2 11.06 20.64 23.66
C GLU A 2 10.30 20.45 22.34
N ARG A 3 10.21 19.19 21.87
CA ARG A 3 9.39 18.83 20.71
C ARG A 3 7.92 18.62 21.13
N ALA A 4 7.01 18.60 20.17
CA ALA A 4 5.61 18.35 20.44
C ALA A 4 5.41 16.93 21.02
N LYS A 5 4.67 16.79 22.14
CA LYS A 5 4.44 15.52 22.84
C LYS A 5 3.82 14.41 21.97
N ARG A 6 3.08 14.79 20.91
CA ARG A 6 2.51 13.82 19.94
C ARG A 6 3.57 12.97 19.26
N LEU A 7 4.81 13.49 19.08
CA LEU A 7 5.91 12.75 18.48
C LEU A 7 6.42 11.60 19.36
N ASP A 8 6.19 11.66 20.67
CA ASP A 8 6.58 10.58 21.60
C ASP A 8 5.66 9.36 21.50
N LYS A 9 4.46 9.53 20.89
CA LYS A 9 3.53 8.44 20.63
C LYS A 9 3.83 7.67 19.34
N ILE A 10 4.72 8.19 18.49
CA ILE A 10 5.04 7.58 17.20
C ILE A 10 6.13 6.53 17.40
N PRO A 11 5.89 5.26 17.03
CA PRO A 11 6.91 4.23 17.08
C PRO A 11 8.08 4.56 16.14
N PRO A 12 9.29 4.04 16.41
CA PRO A 12 10.40 4.15 15.46
C PRO A 12 9.99 3.69 14.06
N TYR A 13 10.47 4.41 13.05
CA TYR A 13 10.14 4.07 11.67
C TYR A 13 10.80 2.74 11.29
N LEU A 14 9.98 1.70 11.07
CA LEU A 14 10.40 0.33 10.79
C LEU A 14 11.49 0.24 9.72
N PHE A 15 11.30 0.93 8.60
CA PHE A 15 12.25 0.90 7.49
C PHE A 15 13.59 1.58 7.80
N GLY A 16 13.64 2.44 8.80
CA GLY A 16 14.90 3.06 9.26
C GLY A 16 15.83 2.06 9.96
N GLU A 17 15.29 1.15 10.74
CA GLU A 17 16.07 0.08 11.38
C GLU A 17 16.57 -0.94 10.36
N ILE A 18 15.72 -1.33 9.42
CA ILE A 18 16.07 -2.24 8.33
C ILE A 18 17.17 -1.63 7.45
N ALA A 19 17.06 -0.34 7.12
CA ALA A 19 18.10 0.37 6.36
C ALA A 19 19.46 0.35 7.07
N ARG A 20 19.49 0.48 8.40
CA ARG A 20 20.74 0.38 9.20
C ARG A 20 21.32 -1.04 9.15
N LEU A 21 20.49 -2.07 9.32
CA LEU A 21 20.94 -3.47 9.23
C LEU A 21 21.48 -3.79 7.84
N LYS A 22 20.80 -3.34 6.79
CA LYS A 22 21.26 -3.45 5.40
C LYS A 22 22.59 -2.76 5.18
N ALA A 23 22.70 -1.49 5.60
CA ALA A 23 23.95 -0.72 5.45
C ALA A 23 25.14 -1.38 6.18
N LYS A 24 24.91 -1.90 7.38
CA LYS A 24 25.92 -2.64 8.14
C LYS A 24 26.38 -3.90 7.40
N ALA A 25 25.47 -4.72 6.90
CA ALA A 25 25.80 -5.95 6.20
C ALA A 25 26.55 -5.67 4.87
N ILE A 26 26.18 -4.60 4.16
CA ILE A 26 26.91 -4.16 2.94
C ILE A 26 28.33 -3.69 3.31
N ALA A 27 28.50 -2.94 4.39
CA ALA A 27 29.80 -2.50 4.86
C ALA A 27 30.71 -3.67 5.29
N GLU A 28 30.13 -4.79 5.72
CA GLU A 28 30.82 -6.06 6.02
C GLU A 28 31.16 -6.88 4.75
N GLY A 29 30.84 -6.35 3.55
CA GLY A 29 31.11 -7.02 2.27
C GLY A 29 30.16 -8.17 1.94
N ARG A 30 29.01 -8.26 2.60
CA ARG A 30 28.01 -9.31 2.35
C ARG A 30 27.24 -9.03 1.05
N ASP A 31 27.09 -10.05 0.21
CA ASP A 31 26.17 -10.02 -0.92
C ASP A 31 24.75 -10.31 -0.41
N LEU A 32 23.94 -9.25 -0.30
CA LEU A 32 22.57 -9.31 0.20
C LEU A 32 21.56 -9.46 -0.94
N ILE A 33 20.54 -10.26 -0.70
CA ILE A 33 19.32 -10.29 -1.51
C ILE A 33 18.21 -9.65 -0.69
N ASP A 34 17.78 -8.47 -1.11
CA ASP A 34 16.79 -7.68 -0.39
C ASP A 34 15.38 -8.00 -0.87
N LEU A 35 14.66 -8.79 -0.08
CA LEU A 35 13.23 -9.06 -0.23
C LEU A 35 12.38 -8.19 0.73
N GLY A 36 12.96 -7.15 1.31
CA GLY A 36 12.27 -6.33 2.33
C GLY A 36 11.51 -5.14 1.76
N ILE A 37 12.05 -4.47 0.75
CA ILE A 37 11.51 -3.21 0.23
C ILE A 37 10.49 -3.48 -0.89
N GLY A 38 9.26 -2.97 -0.73
CA GLY A 38 8.22 -3.02 -1.75
C GLY A 38 8.27 -1.80 -2.69
N ASP A 39 9.40 -1.59 -3.35
CA ASP A 39 9.61 -0.53 -4.32
C ASP A 39 9.82 -1.14 -5.72
N PRO A 40 8.96 -0.84 -6.72
CA PRO A 40 9.16 -1.30 -8.08
C PRO A 40 10.59 -1.09 -8.56
N ASP A 41 11.21 -2.17 -9.00
CA ASP A 41 12.63 -2.22 -9.40
C ASP A 41 12.85 -2.09 -10.90
N GLN A 42 11.76 -2.10 -11.67
CA GLN A 42 11.81 -1.89 -13.12
C GLN A 42 11.70 -0.39 -13.44
N PRO A 43 12.29 0.07 -14.55
CA PRO A 43 12.17 1.46 -14.96
C PRO A 43 10.72 1.83 -15.29
N THR A 44 10.39 3.11 -15.13
CA THR A 44 9.16 3.67 -15.70
C THR A 44 9.14 3.44 -17.21
N PRO A 45 8.03 3.01 -17.83
CA PRO A 45 7.93 2.82 -19.27
C PRO A 45 8.35 4.07 -20.08
N GLN A 46 9.17 3.87 -21.10
CA GLN A 46 9.78 4.97 -21.85
C GLN A 46 8.79 6.01 -22.41
N PRO A 47 7.59 5.63 -22.93
CA PRO A 47 6.63 6.62 -23.42
C PRO A 47 6.14 7.60 -22.34
N ILE A 48 6.11 7.19 -21.07
CA ILE A 48 5.77 8.06 -19.94
C ILE A 48 6.90 9.07 -19.71
N ILE A 49 8.15 8.61 -19.76
CA ILE A 49 9.34 9.47 -19.61
C ILE A 49 9.40 10.50 -20.74
N ASP A 50 9.17 10.06 -21.98
CA ASP A 50 9.17 10.95 -23.16
C ASP A 50 8.08 12.02 -23.03
N THR A 51 6.89 11.64 -22.56
CA THR A 51 5.79 12.58 -22.30
C THR A 51 6.16 13.59 -21.20
N LEU A 52 6.80 13.15 -20.11
CA LEU A 52 7.30 14.06 -19.08
C LEU A 52 8.30 15.06 -19.66
N CYS A 53 9.30 14.57 -20.42
CA CYS A 53 10.32 15.43 -21.03
C CYS A 53 9.72 16.45 -21.99
N ALA A 54 8.73 16.05 -22.79
CA ALA A 54 8.03 16.97 -23.69
C ALA A 54 7.25 18.04 -22.89
N ALA A 55 6.48 17.62 -21.88
CA ALA A 55 5.71 18.53 -21.06
C ALA A 55 6.61 19.47 -20.22
N ALA A 56 7.78 19.02 -19.77
CA ALA A 56 8.72 19.86 -19.03
C ALA A 56 9.37 20.97 -19.85
N ASN A 57 9.30 20.89 -21.19
CA ASN A 57 9.75 21.98 -22.07
C ASN A 57 8.67 23.07 -22.29
N ASP A 58 7.44 22.82 -21.84
CA ASP A 58 6.37 23.83 -21.92
C ASP A 58 6.46 24.77 -20.70
N PRO A 59 6.71 26.09 -20.90
CA PRO A 59 6.80 27.06 -19.82
C PRO A 59 5.54 27.14 -18.94
N GLU A 60 4.36 26.82 -19.47
CA GLU A 60 3.12 26.86 -18.70
C GLU A 60 3.09 25.80 -17.59
N THR A 61 3.83 24.70 -17.74
CA THR A 61 3.96 23.69 -16.69
C THR A 61 4.81 24.14 -15.50
N HIS A 62 5.53 25.26 -15.60
CA HIS A 62 6.42 25.76 -14.54
C HIS A 62 5.70 26.66 -13.54
N ARG A 63 4.39 26.84 -13.68
CA ARG A 63 3.58 27.71 -12.83
C ARG A 63 2.83 26.89 -11.80
N TYR A 64 2.37 27.55 -10.74
CA TYR A 64 1.40 26.97 -9.82
C TYR A 64 0.12 26.60 -10.56
N ASP A 65 -0.44 25.46 -10.20
CA ASP A 65 -1.81 25.10 -10.57
C ASP A 65 -2.79 25.84 -9.65
N GLU A 66 -3.66 26.65 -10.25
CA GLU A 66 -4.67 27.44 -9.53
C GLU A 66 -5.99 26.67 -9.35
N SER A 67 -6.10 25.44 -9.88
CA SER A 67 -7.30 24.61 -9.73
C SER A 67 -7.49 24.15 -8.27
N GLU A 68 -8.74 23.99 -7.84
CA GLU A 68 -9.05 23.69 -6.44
C GLU A 68 -8.64 22.26 -6.03
N ALA A 69 -9.00 21.25 -6.82
CA ALA A 69 -8.78 19.83 -6.47
C ALA A 69 -7.60 19.18 -7.22
N GLY A 70 -6.98 19.85 -8.18
CA GLY A 70 -5.92 19.35 -9.05
C GLY A 70 -6.24 19.62 -10.53
N TRP A 71 -5.33 19.25 -11.39
CA TRP A 71 -5.47 19.53 -12.84
C TRP A 71 -6.73 18.87 -13.39
N PRO A 72 -7.69 19.66 -13.94
CA PRO A 72 -8.95 19.11 -14.43
C PRO A 72 -8.76 18.03 -15.50
N SER A 73 -7.75 18.18 -16.39
CA SER A 73 -7.43 17.19 -17.40
C SER A 73 -6.97 15.86 -16.81
N PHE A 74 -6.17 15.88 -15.76
CA PHE A 74 -5.74 14.66 -15.05
C PHE A 74 -6.91 14.00 -14.34
N LEU A 75 -7.74 14.77 -13.61
CA LEU A 75 -8.89 14.25 -12.89
C LEU A 75 -9.94 13.64 -13.81
N ALA A 76 -10.19 14.29 -14.97
CA ALA A 76 -11.05 13.73 -16.01
C ALA A 76 -10.50 12.40 -16.57
N THR A 77 -9.17 12.30 -16.75
CA THR A 77 -8.52 11.06 -17.17
C THR A 77 -8.63 9.99 -16.10
N ALA A 78 -8.39 10.32 -14.84
CA ALA A 78 -8.54 9.38 -13.71
C ALA A 78 -9.98 8.84 -13.60
N ALA A 79 -10.99 9.70 -13.78
CA ALA A 79 -12.40 9.31 -13.79
C ALA A 79 -12.74 8.38 -14.97
N ARG A 80 -12.26 8.68 -16.19
CA ARG A 80 -12.43 7.79 -17.36
C ARG A 80 -11.76 6.43 -17.16
N TRP A 81 -10.51 6.43 -16.69
CA TRP A 81 -9.79 5.20 -16.37
C TRP A 81 -10.58 4.37 -15.35
N TYR A 82 -11.08 5.01 -14.29
CA TYR A 82 -11.84 4.37 -13.25
C TYR A 82 -13.15 3.76 -13.77
N LYS A 83 -13.89 4.49 -14.60
CA LYS A 83 -15.10 3.98 -15.28
C LYS A 83 -14.77 2.76 -16.13
N THR A 84 -13.70 2.81 -16.91
CA THR A 84 -13.28 1.69 -17.77
C THR A 84 -12.87 0.46 -16.96
N ARG A 85 -12.19 0.69 -15.82
CA ARG A 85 -11.60 -0.38 -15.00
C ARG A 85 -12.59 -1.03 -14.08
N PHE A 86 -13.49 -0.26 -13.48
CA PHE A 86 -14.39 -0.69 -12.40
C PHE A 86 -15.88 -0.50 -12.71
N ASP A 87 -16.22 0.10 -13.85
CA ASP A 87 -17.59 0.45 -14.24
C ASP A 87 -18.33 1.37 -13.25
N VAL A 88 -17.60 2.25 -12.57
CA VAL A 88 -18.13 3.24 -11.63
C VAL A 88 -17.94 4.63 -12.21
N ASP A 89 -19.03 5.41 -12.26
CA ASP A 89 -18.99 6.81 -12.69
C ASP A 89 -18.55 7.72 -11.53
N ILE A 90 -17.57 8.57 -11.79
CA ILE A 90 -17.03 9.57 -10.85
C ILE A 90 -17.12 10.95 -11.49
N ASP A 91 -17.68 11.91 -10.77
CA ASP A 91 -17.62 13.31 -11.17
C ASP A 91 -16.22 13.87 -10.88
N PRO A 92 -15.42 14.19 -11.92
CA PRO A 92 -14.05 14.65 -11.72
C PRO A 92 -13.96 16.02 -11.04
N GLU A 93 -15.05 16.80 -11.00
CA GLU A 93 -15.07 18.13 -10.39
C GLU A 93 -15.32 18.09 -8.87
N SER A 94 -16.11 17.14 -8.39
CA SER A 94 -16.54 17.07 -6.99
C SER A 94 -16.12 15.81 -6.25
N GLU A 95 -15.89 14.70 -6.96
CA GLU A 95 -15.61 13.38 -6.39
C GLU A 95 -14.17 12.90 -6.65
N ALA A 96 -13.30 13.77 -7.16
CA ALA A 96 -11.91 13.43 -7.46
C ALA A 96 -10.93 14.48 -6.95
N MET A 97 -9.73 14.03 -6.56
CA MET A 97 -8.67 14.91 -6.07
C MET A 97 -7.28 14.36 -6.38
N LEU A 98 -6.37 15.25 -6.77
CA LEU A 98 -4.95 14.95 -7.00
C LEU A 98 -4.19 14.87 -5.67
N LEU A 99 -3.26 13.90 -5.56
CA LEU A 99 -2.45 13.66 -4.37
C LEU A 99 -0.95 13.60 -4.71
N LEU A 100 -0.10 13.94 -3.74
CA LEU A 100 1.35 13.70 -3.79
C LEU A 100 1.69 12.20 -3.52
N GLY A 101 0.98 11.31 -4.23
CA GLY A 101 0.92 9.88 -3.98
C GLY A 101 -0.13 9.51 -2.92
N SER A 102 -0.62 8.27 -2.90
CA SER A 102 -1.67 7.83 -1.98
C SER A 102 -1.34 8.04 -0.50
N LYS A 103 -0.07 7.87 -0.09
CA LYS A 103 0.38 8.11 1.29
C LYS A 103 0.04 9.50 1.81
N ASP A 104 0.13 10.50 0.97
CA ASP A 104 -0.24 11.89 1.25
C ASP A 104 -1.74 11.99 1.59
N GLY A 105 -2.60 11.45 0.73
CA GLY A 105 -4.04 11.43 0.97
C GLY A 105 -4.42 10.67 2.24
N LEU A 106 -3.81 9.49 2.48
CA LEU A 106 -4.03 8.69 3.69
C LEU A 106 -3.68 9.47 4.97
N ALA A 107 -2.56 10.19 4.97
CA ALA A 107 -2.12 10.99 6.11
C ALA A 107 -3.04 12.18 6.36
N HIS A 108 -3.34 12.92 5.31
CA HIS A 108 -4.13 14.15 5.41
C HIS A 108 -5.61 13.85 5.69
N LEU A 109 -6.15 12.72 5.22
CA LEU A 109 -7.51 12.33 5.57
C LEU A 109 -7.67 12.11 7.08
N CYS A 110 -6.68 11.53 7.77
CA CYS A 110 -6.71 11.45 9.23
C CYS A 110 -6.84 12.85 9.86
N TRP A 111 -6.08 13.83 9.35
CA TRP A 111 -6.10 15.18 9.91
C TRP A 111 -7.36 15.98 9.54
N ALA A 112 -8.03 15.60 8.45
CA ALA A 112 -9.29 16.19 8.04
C ALA A 112 -10.51 15.64 8.80
N MET A 113 -10.43 14.39 9.29
CA MET A 113 -11.57 13.63 9.81
C MET A 113 -11.48 13.29 11.31
N ILE A 114 -10.31 13.42 11.93
CA ILE A 114 -10.05 12.97 13.31
C ILE A 114 -9.69 14.14 14.19
N ASP A 115 -10.52 14.37 15.18
CA ASP A 115 -10.26 15.26 16.31
C ASP A 115 -9.63 14.49 17.49
N PRO A 116 -9.04 15.19 18.48
CA PRO A 116 -8.56 14.53 19.69
C PRO A 116 -9.66 13.73 20.38
N GLN A 117 -9.36 12.46 20.69
CA GLN A 117 -10.22 11.41 21.27
C GLN A 117 -11.14 10.68 20.29
N ASP A 118 -11.24 11.10 19.03
CA ASP A 118 -11.92 10.29 18.03
C ASP A 118 -11.17 8.98 17.76
N VAL A 119 -11.89 8.01 17.22
CA VAL A 119 -11.36 6.67 16.91
C VAL A 119 -11.21 6.48 15.41
N SER A 120 -10.07 5.89 14.99
CA SER A 120 -9.93 5.24 13.69
C SER A 120 -9.82 3.74 13.85
N LEU A 121 -10.56 2.98 13.04
CA LEU A 121 -10.42 1.53 12.90
C LEU A 121 -9.30 1.25 11.87
N VAL A 122 -8.24 0.56 12.30
CA VAL A 122 -7.06 0.33 11.47
C VAL A 122 -6.72 -1.15 11.36
N PRO A 123 -6.38 -1.69 10.18
CA PRO A 123 -5.97 -3.07 10.02
C PRO A 123 -4.67 -3.36 10.78
N ASP A 124 -4.59 -4.52 11.44
CA ASP A 124 -3.39 -5.01 12.13
C ASP A 124 -3.22 -6.53 11.86
N PRO A 125 -2.18 -6.97 11.15
CA PRO A 125 -1.11 -6.17 10.58
C PRO A 125 -1.59 -5.24 9.46
N GLY A 126 -0.97 -4.06 9.34
CA GLY A 126 -1.37 -3.07 8.34
C GLY A 126 -0.26 -2.08 7.99
N TYR A 127 -0.49 -1.29 6.94
CA TYR A 127 0.44 -0.24 6.60
C TYR A 127 0.48 0.81 7.71
N THR A 128 1.65 1.01 8.29
CA THR A 128 1.87 1.78 9.52
C THR A 128 1.37 3.23 9.47
N VAL A 129 1.16 3.75 8.25
CA VAL A 129 0.68 5.12 8.00
C VAL A 129 -0.69 5.38 8.61
N TYR A 130 -1.61 4.42 8.59
CA TYR A 130 -2.96 4.57 9.14
C TYR A 130 -2.91 4.89 10.65
N LYS A 131 -2.26 4.00 11.43
CA LYS A 131 -2.09 4.18 12.87
C LYS A 131 -1.31 5.44 13.23
N VAL A 132 -0.19 5.68 12.56
CA VAL A 132 0.68 6.82 12.87
C VAL A 132 -0.03 8.14 12.64
N ASN A 133 -0.78 8.29 11.53
CA ASN A 133 -1.46 9.56 11.26
C ASN A 133 -2.71 9.77 12.11
N THR A 134 -3.42 8.71 12.51
CA THR A 134 -4.45 8.80 13.56
C THR A 134 -3.87 9.37 14.86
N LEU A 135 -2.73 8.84 15.32
CA LEU A 135 -2.06 9.33 16.52
C LEU A 135 -1.55 10.78 16.35
N MET A 136 -1.08 11.14 15.16
CA MET A 136 -0.63 12.50 14.83
C MET A 136 -1.80 13.51 14.86
N ALA A 137 -3.00 13.10 14.43
CA ALA A 137 -4.21 13.89 14.52
C ALA A 137 -4.73 14.02 15.96
N GLY A 138 -4.24 13.18 16.88
CA GLY A 138 -4.64 13.17 18.29
C GLY A 138 -5.68 12.10 18.65
N GLY A 139 -6.10 11.30 17.66
CA GLY A 139 -7.08 10.24 17.82
C GLY A 139 -6.51 8.95 18.44
N GLU A 140 -7.40 8.00 18.67
CA GLU A 140 -7.11 6.61 19.08
C GLU A 140 -7.17 5.69 17.85
N ALA A 141 -6.11 4.91 17.61
CA ALA A 141 -6.11 3.89 16.58
C ALA A 141 -6.50 2.54 17.20
N VAL A 142 -7.68 2.05 16.88
CA VAL A 142 -8.20 0.75 17.33
C VAL A 142 -7.91 -0.29 16.25
N ALA A 143 -7.19 -1.35 16.64
CA ALA A 143 -6.80 -2.41 15.73
C ALA A 143 -7.99 -3.28 15.32
N MET A 144 -8.11 -3.55 14.02
CA MET A 144 -8.92 -4.61 13.45
C MET A 144 -7.99 -5.79 13.13
N PRO A 145 -8.01 -6.89 13.91
CA PRO A 145 -7.13 -8.02 13.70
C PRO A 145 -7.35 -8.66 12.33
N LEU A 146 -6.29 -8.81 11.53
CA LEU A 146 -6.31 -9.56 10.28
C LEU A 146 -5.73 -10.95 10.53
N LEU A 147 -6.59 -11.90 10.80
CA LEU A 147 -6.23 -13.26 11.17
C LEU A 147 -6.30 -14.21 9.96
N GLU A 148 -5.41 -15.20 9.94
CA GLU A 148 -5.34 -16.20 8.86
C GLU A 148 -6.65 -16.98 8.71
N GLU A 149 -7.29 -17.35 9.83
CA GLU A 149 -8.59 -18.04 9.87
C GLU A 149 -9.72 -17.29 9.18
N ASN A 150 -9.60 -15.95 9.06
CA ASN A 150 -10.53 -15.08 8.36
C ASN A 150 -9.99 -14.65 6.98
N GLY A 151 -8.97 -15.33 6.45
CA GLY A 151 -8.31 -14.95 5.18
C GLY A 151 -7.66 -13.57 5.22
N PHE A 152 -7.26 -13.10 6.40
CA PHE A 152 -6.73 -11.75 6.66
C PHE A 152 -7.72 -10.62 6.31
N LEU A 153 -9.02 -10.89 6.42
CA LEU A 153 -10.07 -9.86 6.45
C LEU A 153 -10.43 -9.57 7.91
N PRO A 154 -10.78 -8.31 8.26
CA PRO A 154 -11.25 -8.00 9.60
C PRO A 154 -12.63 -8.63 9.86
N ASP A 155 -12.82 -9.21 11.03
CA ASP A 155 -14.14 -9.60 11.52
C ASP A 155 -14.85 -8.36 12.07
N LEU A 156 -15.79 -7.82 11.30
CA LEU A 156 -16.54 -6.61 11.69
C LEU A 156 -17.40 -6.85 12.95
N SER A 157 -17.84 -8.07 13.18
CA SER A 157 -18.65 -8.43 14.35
C SER A 157 -17.84 -8.46 15.64
N ALA A 158 -16.53 -8.63 15.54
CA ALA A 158 -15.61 -8.62 16.68
C ALA A 158 -15.21 -7.20 17.14
N ILE A 159 -15.59 -6.16 16.37
CA ILE A 159 -15.28 -4.77 16.75
C ILE A 159 -16.19 -4.39 17.93
N PRO A 160 -15.61 -3.95 19.09
CA PRO A 160 -16.41 -3.56 20.24
C PRO A 160 -17.39 -2.42 19.87
N ALA A 161 -18.66 -2.57 20.25
CA ALA A 161 -19.71 -1.66 19.86
C ALA A 161 -19.51 -0.20 20.35
N ASP A 162 -18.81 -0.01 21.48
CA ASP A 162 -18.41 1.31 21.98
C ASP A 162 -17.35 1.93 21.07
N LYS A 163 -16.39 1.15 20.57
CA LYS A 163 -15.36 1.58 19.63
C LYS A 163 -15.94 1.86 18.24
N ALA A 164 -16.88 1.01 17.77
CA ALA A 164 -17.59 1.25 16.51
C ALA A 164 -18.36 2.58 16.55
N ARG A 165 -19.10 2.86 17.65
CA ARG A 165 -19.81 4.14 17.82
C ARG A 165 -18.92 5.38 17.97
N ALA A 166 -17.70 5.20 18.45
CA ALA A 166 -16.73 6.30 18.57
C ALA A 166 -15.89 6.48 17.30
N ALA A 167 -15.93 5.52 16.37
CA ALA A 167 -15.12 5.56 15.17
C ALA A 167 -15.64 6.63 14.18
N LYS A 168 -14.71 7.39 13.61
CA LYS A 168 -14.97 8.36 12.53
C LYS A 168 -14.41 7.90 11.20
N LEU A 169 -13.38 7.04 11.24
CA LEU A 169 -12.66 6.60 10.05
C LEU A 169 -12.29 5.12 10.17
N MET A 170 -12.48 4.37 9.10
CA MET A 170 -12.03 3.00 8.94
C MET A 170 -11.09 2.91 7.74
N PHE A 171 -9.95 2.25 7.89
CA PHE A 171 -9.02 1.98 6.80
C PHE A 171 -9.14 0.54 6.32
N LEU A 172 -9.17 0.38 4.99
CA LEU A 172 -9.06 -0.90 4.31
C LEU A 172 -7.92 -0.84 3.29
N ASN A 173 -7.27 -1.97 3.05
CA ASN A 173 -6.24 -2.07 2.01
C ASN A 173 -6.28 -3.46 1.40
N TYR A 174 -6.88 -3.59 0.21
CA TYR A 174 -6.96 -4.85 -0.55
C TYR A 174 -6.83 -4.57 -2.05
N PRO A 175 -5.81 -5.18 -2.74
CA PRO A 175 -4.82 -6.16 -2.24
C PRO A 175 -3.96 -5.60 -1.12
N ASN A 176 -3.71 -6.43 -0.10
CA ASN A 176 -3.19 -5.95 1.18
C ASN A 176 -1.65 -5.88 1.23
N ASN A 177 -1.15 -4.88 1.90
CA ASN A 177 0.19 -4.79 2.45
C ASN A 177 0.10 -4.82 3.98
N PRO A 178 0.60 -5.88 4.68
CA PRO A 178 1.66 -6.78 4.21
C PRO A 178 1.21 -8.15 3.72
N THR A 179 -0.05 -8.57 3.91
CA THR A 179 -0.47 -9.98 3.85
C THR A 179 -0.62 -10.54 2.43
N GLY A 180 -0.76 -9.67 1.40
CA GLY A 180 -1.10 -10.11 0.05
C GLY A 180 -2.56 -10.58 -0.11
N ALA A 181 -3.35 -10.51 0.96
CA ALA A 181 -4.77 -10.88 0.95
C ALA A 181 -5.59 -10.01 0.00
N VAL A 182 -6.71 -10.54 -0.45
CA VAL A 182 -7.65 -9.88 -1.35
C VAL A 182 -9.05 -9.90 -0.76
N ALA A 183 -9.85 -8.90 -1.09
CA ALA A 183 -11.26 -8.83 -0.73
C ALA A 183 -12.16 -9.00 -1.96
N ASP A 184 -13.39 -9.39 -1.74
CA ASP A 184 -14.44 -9.45 -2.76
C ASP A 184 -15.53 -8.39 -2.51
N LEU A 185 -16.49 -8.28 -3.43
CA LEU A 185 -17.60 -7.33 -3.29
C LEU A 185 -18.55 -7.71 -2.15
N GLY A 186 -18.61 -9.00 -1.77
CA GLY A 186 -19.42 -9.46 -0.63
C GLY A 186 -18.92 -8.81 0.66
N PHE A 187 -17.62 -8.91 0.91
CA PHE A 187 -16.97 -8.25 2.05
C PHE A 187 -17.14 -6.72 2.01
N TYR A 188 -16.97 -6.08 0.85
CA TYR A 188 -17.17 -4.64 0.75
C TYR A 188 -18.61 -4.20 1.03
N ASN A 189 -19.61 -4.98 0.61
CA ASN A 189 -21.01 -4.71 0.98
C ASN A 189 -21.24 -4.83 2.50
N ASP A 190 -20.58 -5.78 3.17
CA ASP A 190 -20.65 -5.90 4.62
C ASP A 190 -20.02 -4.68 5.31
N VAL A 191 -18.89 -4.21 4.81
CA VAL A 191 -18.25 -2.96 5.30
C VAL A 191 -19.15 -1.75 5.10
N VAL A 192 -19.80 -1.61 3.93
CA VAL A 192 -20.72 -0.49 3.67
C VAL A 192 -21.89 -0.50 4.66
N ARG A 193 -22.50 -1.67 4.92
CA ARG A 193 -23.57 -1.78 5.92
C ARG A 193 -23.10 -1.38 7.33
N PHE A 194 -21.93 -1.86 7.72
CA PHE A 194 -21.30 -1.50 8.99
C PHE A 194 -21.03 0.00 9.08
N ALA A 195 -20.48 0.59 8.02
CA ALA A 195 -20.17 2.01 7.97
C ALA A 195 -21.43 2.89 8.08
N HIS A 196 -22.53 2.50 7.43
CA HIS A 196 -23.82 3.17 7.58
C HIS A 196 -24.42 3.02 8.98
N GLU A 197 -24.34 1.83 9.59
CA GLU A 197 -24.85 1.58 10.94
C GLU A 197 -24.20 2.48 12.00
N TYR A 198 -22.89 2.74 11.86
CA TYR A 198 -22.10 3.45 12.86
C TYR A 198 -21.66 4.88 12.43
N ASP A 199 -22.09 5.35 11.27
CA ASP A 199 -21.72 6.67 10.71
C ASP A 199 -20.19 6.84 10.57
N ILE A 200 -19.55 5.89 9.90
CA ILE A 200 -18.09 5.80 9.74
C ILE A 200 -17.71 6.09 8.30
N ALA A 201 -16.76 7.00 8.08
CA ALA A 201 -16.11 7.16 6.78
C ALA A 201 -15.14 5.99 6.50
N VAL A 202 -15.16 5.44 5.30
CA VAL A 202 -14.28 4.35 4.87
C VAL A 202 -13.23 4.86 3.90
N CYS A 203 -11.96 4.68 4.24
CA CYS A 203 -10.83 4.94 3.36
C CYS A 203 -10.28 3.62 2.80
N SER A 204 -10.53 3.36 1.52
CA SER A 204 -9.96 2.22 0.79
C SER A 204 -8.63 2.60 0.15
N ASP A 205 -7.52 2.03 0.63
CA ASP A 205 -6.20 2.18 0.01
C ASP A 205 -6.01 1.11 -1.06
N LEU A 206 -6.24 1.48 -2.33
CA LEU A 206 -6.22 0.58 -3.48
C LEU A 206 -4.96 0.77 -4.35
N ALA A 207 -3.80 0.88 -3.70
CA ALA A 207 -2.53 1.12 -4.40
C ALA A 207 -2.05 -0.06 -5.27
N TYR A 208 -2.59 -1.27 -5.08
CA TYR A 208 -2.15 -2.50 -5.75
C TYR A 208 -3.19 -3.10 -6.68
N SER A 209 -4.23 -2.36 -7.09
CA SER A 209 -5.33 -2.84 -7.95
C SER A 209 -4.87 -3.50 -9.25
N GLU A 210 -3.78 -3.01 -9.83
CA GLU A 210 -3.25 -3.49 -11.10
C GLU A 210 -2.15 -4.55 -10.94
N VAL A 211 -1.59 -4.70 -9.75
CA VAL A 211 -0.58 -5.73 -9.46
C VAL A 211 -1.29 -7.02 -9.10
N THR A 212 -1.81 -7.70 -10.10
CA THR A 212 -2.62 -8.92 -9.97
C THR A 212 -2.05 -10.04 -10.83
N PHE A 213 -2.33 -11.29 -10.44
CA PHE A 213 -1.76 -12.50 -11.05
C PHE A 213 -2.86 -13.50 -11.44
N ASP A 214 -2.57 -14.36 -12.40
CA ASP A 214 -3.38 -15.52 -12.78
C ASP A 214 -4.83 -15.18 -13.16
N GLY A 215 -5.03 -14.00 -13.78
CA GLY A 215 -6.35 -13.54 -14.21
C GLY A 215 -7.22 -12.95 -13.10
N TYR A 216 -6.72 -12.88 -11.86
CA TYR A 216 -7.44 -12.17 -10.80
C TYR A 216 -7.57 -10.68 -11.14
N ARG A 217 -8.71 -10.11 -10.84
CA ARG A 217 -8.99 -8.67 -10.98
C ARG A 217 -9.49 -8.15 -9.63
N ALA A 218 -8.71 -7.28 -9.01
CA ALA A 218 -9.10 -6.65 -7.76
C ALA A 218 -10.35 -5.78 -7.97
N PRO A 219 -11.40 -5.93 -7.16
CA PRO A 219 -12.52 -5.01 -7.16
C PRO A 219 -12.14 -3.70 -6.47
N SER A 220 -12.88 -2.63 -6.78
CA SER A 220 -12.88 -1.40 -6.02
C SER A 220 -13.93 -1.45 -4.91
N PHE A 221 -13.65 -0.78 -3.78
CA PHE A 221 -14.64 -0.57 -2.73
C PHE A 221 -15.87 0.18 -3.24
N LEU A 222 -15.68 1.16 -4.13
CA LEU A 222 -16.77 1.98 -4.68
C LEU A 222 -17.69 1.23 -5.65
N GLN A 223 -17.39 -0.03 -5.99
CA GLN A 223 -18.32 -0.91 -6.71
C GLN A 223 -19.42 -1.52 -5.80
N ALA A 224 -19.20 -1.51 -4.47
CA ALA A 224 -20.21 -1.99 -3.53
C ALA A 224 -21.41 -1.04 -3.50
N GLU A 225 -22.59 -1.60 -3.22
CA GLU A 225 -23.82 -0.83 -3.20
C GLU A 225 -23.78 0.28 -2.12
N ASN A 226 -24.09 1.52 -2.50
CA ASN A 226 -24.05 2.72 -1.64
C ASN A 226 -22.68 3.05 -1.04
N ALA A 227 -21.59 2.45 -1.52
CA ALA A 227 -20.24 2.73 -1.03
C ALA A 227 -19.83 4.19 -1.19
N ARG A 228 -20.34 4.89 -2.22
CA ARG A 228 -20.08 6.32 -2.46
C ARG A 228 -20.65 7.24 -1.37
N ASP A 229 -21.62 6.76 -0.58
CA ASP A 229 -22.20 7.56 0.51
C ASP A 229 -21.20 7.69 1.69
N VAL A 230 -20.34 6.68 1.87
CA VAL A 230 -19.46 6.57 3.03
C VAL A 230 -17.96 6.46 2.67
N GLY A 231 -17.61 6.26 1.41
CA GLY A 231 -16.27 5.85 1.02
C GLY A 231 -15.46 6.85 0.21
N ILE A 232 -14.16 6.87 0.47
CA ILE A 232 -13.14 7.50 -0.37
C ILE A 232 -12.06 6.45 -0.68
N GLU A 233 -11.62 6.39 -1.93
CA GLU A 233 -10.62 5.42 -2.37
C GLU A 233 -9.33 6.12 -2.84
N MET A 234 -8.18 5.64 -2.35
CA MET A 234 -6.87 6.20 -2.65
C MET A 234 -6.14 5.36 -3.69
N HIS A 235 -5.78 5.96 -4.80
CA HIS A 235 -5.04 5.35 -5.89
C HIS A 235 -3.62 5.88 -6.01
N SER A 236 -2.72 5.05 -6.51
CA SER A 236 -1.33 5.43 -6.74
C SER A 236 -0.84 4.90 -8.08
N VAL A 237 -0.31 5.76 -8.92
CA VAL A 237 0.36 5.34 -10.16
C VAL A 237 1.76 4.75 -9.89
N SER A 238 2.25 4.90 -8.66
CA SER A 238 3.58 4.42 -8.24
C SER A 238 3.80 2.94 -8.52
N LYS A 239 2.78 2.10 -8.24
CA LYS A 239 2.87 0.64 -8.42
C LYS A 239 2.37 0.19 -9.78
N MET A 240 1.47 0.97 -10.40
CA MET A 240 0.94 0.69 -11.73
C MET A 240 2.00 0.83 -12.81
N PHE A 241 2.87 1.85 -12.72
CA PHE A 241 3.78 2.24 -13.80
C PHE A 241 5.24 2.44 -13.37
N ASN A 242 5.66 1.87 -12.22
CA ASN A 242 7.02 2.02 -11.69
C ASN A 242 7.41 3.51 -11.47
N MET A 243 6.46 4.31 -10.95
CA MET A 243 6.60 5.76 -10.80
C MET A 243 6.69 6.19 -9.32
N THR A 244 7.36 5.41 -8.48
CA THR A 244 7.39 5.65 -7.02
C THR A 244 8.01 7.00 -6.65
N GLY A 245 9.08 7.39 -7.32
CA GLY A 245 9.78 8.67 -7.11
C GLY A 245 9.01 9.89 -7.63
N TRP A 246 8.00 9.71 -8.50
CA TRP A 246 7.27 10.79 -9.16
C TRP A 246 6.23 11.45 -8.25
N ARG A 247 5.86 10.79 -7.16
CA ARG A 247 4.95 11.30 -6.13
C ARG A 247 3.59 11.74 -6.69
N ILE A 248 2.89 10.87 -7.40
CA ILE A 248 1.55 11.14 -7.93
C ILE A 248 0.57 10.01 -7.61
N GLY A 249 -0.63 10.40 -7.21
CA GLY A 249 -1.79 9.57 -6.93
C GLY A 249 -3.05 10.41 -6.98
N PHE A 250 -4.17 9.81 -6.70
CA PHE A 250 -5.46 10.49 -6.68
C PHE A 250 -6.41 9.81 -5.71
N ALA A 251 -7.37 10.58 -5.19
CA ALA A 251 -8.51 10.11 -4.41
C ALA A 251 -9.77 10.22 -5.23
N LEU A 252 -10.69 9.26 -5.07
CA LEU A 252 -12.00 9.23 -5.70
C LEU A 252 -13.06 8.82 -4.66
N GLY A 253 -14.28 9.34 -4.76
CA GLY A 253 -15.39 8.87 -3.93
C GLY A 253 -16.29 9.95 -3.39
N ASN A 254 -16.70 9.82 -2.12
CA ASN A 254 -17.63 10.70 -1.47
C ASN A 254 -17.17 12.17 -1.56
N LYS A 255 -18.03 13.03 -2.10
CA LYS A 255 -17.72 14.46 -2.35
C LYS A 255 -17.40 15.25 -1.09
N ASP A 256 -18.02 14.90 0.04
CA ASP A 256 -17.80 15.63 1.29
C ASP A 256 -16.44 15.25 1.91
N LEU A 257 -16.03 13.97 1.78
CA LEU A 257 -14.69 13.50 2.16
C LEU A 257 -13.61 14.09 1.25
N VAL A 258 -13.87 14.19 -0.06
CA VAL A 258 -12.97 14.86 -1.01
C VAL A 258 -12.84 16.34 -0.67
N ALA A 259 -13.96 17.04 -0.40
CA ALA A 259 -13.96 18.45 -0.02
C ALA A 259 -13.21 18.70 1.31
N ALA A 260 -13.42 17.84 2.33
CA ALA A 260 -12.70 17.94 3.60
C ALA A 260 -11.19 17.77 3.42
N LEU A 261 -10.78 16.75 2.66
CA LEU A 261 -9.39 16.52 2.34
C LEU A 261 -8.78 17.68 1.55
N ASN A 262 -9.50 18.21 0.56
CA ASN A 262 -9.05 19.36 -0.24
C ASN A 262 -8.89 20.62 0.61
N LYS A 263 -9.84 20.91 1.49
CA LYS A 263 -9.78 22.04 2.42
C LYS A 263 -8.53 21.99 3.30
N LEU A 264 -8.16 20.81 3.77
CA LEU A 264 -6.93 20.62 4.54
C LEU A 264 -5.69 20.83 3.67
N LYS A 265 -5.61 20.11 2.53
CA LYS A 265 -4.42 20.11 1.67
C LYS A 265 -4.12 21.49 1.09
N SER A 266 -5.11 22.27 0.70
CA SER A 266 -4.91 23.62 0.17
C SER A 266 -4.22 24.57 1.15
N ASN A 267 -4.19 24.22 2.45
CA ASN A 267 -3.51 24.98 3.50
C ASN A 267 -2.20 24.35 3.98
N LEU A 268 -1.83 23.14 3.50
CA LEU A 268 -0.64 22.42 3.95
C LEU A 268 0.44 22.34 2.88
N ASP A 269 0.07 22.06 1.65
CA ASP A 269 1.02 21.84 0.57
C ASP A 269 0.54 22.43 -0.77
N SER A 270 1.48 22.56 -1.68
CA SER A 270 1.22 22.82 -3.10
C SER A 270 1.38 21.51 -3.88
N ARG A 271 0.80 21.46 -5.07
CA ARG A 271 0.86 20.29 -5.92
C ARG A 271 2.24 20.11 -6.56
N GLN A 272 2.49 18.90 -7.02
CA GLN A 272 3.71 18.57 -7.76
C GLN A 272 3.78 19.33 -9.11
N PHE A 273 4.95 19.29 -9.71
CA PHE A 273 5.23 19.85 -11.02
C PHE A 273 4.23 19.36 -12.08
N PRO A 274 3.49 20.25 -12.79
CA PRO A 274 2.42 19.89 -13.72
C PRO A 274 2.78 18.88 -14.79
N ALA A 275 4.02 18.89 -15.29
CA ALA A 275 4.48 17.92 -16.28
C ALA A 275 4.35 16.46 -15.79
N ILE A 276 4.44 16.22 -14.47
CA ILE A 276 4.23 14.89 -13.89
C ILE A 276 2.77 14.43 -14.08
N GLY A 277 1.81 15.35 -13.90
CA GLY A 277 0.39 15.05 -14.10
C GLY A 277 0.04 14.74 -15.54
N ILE A 278 0.63 15.48 -16.49
CA ILE A 278 0.48 15.23 -17.94
C ILE A 278 0.99 13.83 -18.28
N ALA A 279 2.18 13.47 -17.80
CA ALA A 279 2.75 12.15 -18.01
C ALA A 279 1.95 11.02 -17.35
N ALA A 280 1.40 11.27 -16.14
CA ALA A 280 0.56 10.31 -15.47
C ALA A 280 -0.81 10.12 -16.15
N ALA A 281 -1.42 11.19 -16.65
CA ALA A 281 -2.64 11.10 -17.46
C ALA A 281 -2.39 10.26 -18.72
N TYR A 282 -1.29 10.53 -19.43
CA TYR A 282 -0.87 9.73 -20.57
C TYR A 282 -0.70 8.25 -20.21
N ALA A 283 -0.09 7.96 -19.05
CA ALA A 283 0.11 6.60 -18.58
C ALA A 283 -1.22 5.86 -18.36
N LEU A 284 -2.19 6.50 -17.71
CA LEU A 284 -3.52 5.93 -17.44
C LEU A 284 -4.29 5.61 -18.73
N ASP A 285 -4.20 6.48 -19.75
CA ASP A 285 -4.93 6.32 -21.01
C ASP A 285 -4.23 5.36 -22.00
N ASN A 286 -2.88 5.23 -21.97
CA ASN A 286 -2.15 4.68 -23.12
C ASN A 286 -1.16 3.56 -22.78
N VAL A 287 -0.81 3.36 -21.51
CA VAL A 287 0.31 2.47 -21.18
C VAL A 287 -0.17 1.22 -20.44
N SER A 288 0.28 0.07 -20.93
CA SER A 288 0.19 -1.20 -20.21
C SER A 288 1.55 -1.53 -19.61
N ASN A 289 1.58 -1.90 -18.31
CA ASN A 289 2.78 -2.34 -17.62
C ASN A 289 2.78 -3.86 -17.38
N GLN A 290 2.10 -4.61 -18.24
CA GLN A 290 1.89 -6.05 -18.10
C GLN A 290 3.20 -6.84 -18.01
N ALA A 291 4.23 -6.43 -18.75
CA ALA A 291 5.54 -7.07 -18.70
C ALA A 291 6.17 -7.05 -17.29
N THR A 292 6.00 -5.95 -16.55
CA THR A 292 6.44 -5.85 -15.14
C THR A 292 5.63 -6.79 -14.25
N PHE A 293 4.31 -6.87 -14.44
CA PHE A 293 3.45 -7.75 -13.64
C PHE A 293 3.72 -9.24 -13.95
N ASP A 294 4.01 -9.58 -15.20
CA ASP A 294 4.44 -10.93 -15.58
C ASP A 294 5.78 -11.31 -14.93
N LEU A 295 6.72 -10.38 -14.83
CA LEU A 295 7.97 -10.58 -14.10
C LEU A 295 7.71 -10.82 -12.60
N TYR A 296 6.82 -10.01 -11.97
CA TYR A 296 6.47 -10.22 -10.56
C TYR A 296 5.75 -11.55 -10.33
N ARG A 297 4.87 -11.97 -11.24
CA ARG A 297 4.25 -13.30 -11.21
C ARG A 297 5.31 -14.40 -11.27
N LYS A 298 6.26 -14.29 -12.19
CA LYS A 298 7.38 -15.25 -12.32
C LYS A 298 8.22 -15.33 -11.04
N ARG A 299 8.58 -14.17 -10.46
CA ARG A 299 9.31 -14.10 -9.19
C ARG A 299 8.52 -14.70 -8.03
N ARG A 300 7.20 -14.44 -7.97
CA ARG A 300 6.30 -15.06 -7.00
C ARG A 300 6.36 -16.58 -7.10
N ASP A 301 6.23 -17.11 -8.31
CA ASP A 301 6.21 -18.53 -8.54
C ASP A 301 7.55 -19.17 -8.16
N ILE A 302 8.68 -18.59 -8.56
CA ILE A 302 10.01 -19.06 -8.16
C ILE A 302 10.16 -19.05 -6.64
N LEU A 303 9.77 -17.95 -5.98
CA LEU A 303 9.92 -17.80 -4.53
C LEU A 303 9.04 -18.81 -3.79
N VAL A 304 7.75 -18.81 -4.06
CA VAL A 304 6.79 -19.61 -3.31
C VAL A 304 6.95 -21.11 -3.59
N ASP A 305 7.08 -21.51 -4.86
CA ASP A 305 7.27 -22.94 -5.20
C ASP A 305 8.60 -23.45 -4.65
N GLY A 306 9.67 -22.64 -4.74
CA GLY A 306 10.97 -23.00 -4.21
C GLY A 306 10.98 -23.17 -2.70
N LEU A 307 10.37 -22.24 -1.96
CA LEU A 307 10.27 -22.33 -0.50
C LEU A 307 9.35 -23.48 -0.06
N ASN A 308 8.24 -23.72 -0.78
CA ASN A 308 7.37 -24.86 -0.54
C ASN A 308 8.10 -26.20 -0.76
N ALA A 309 8.99 -26.28 -1.74
CA ALA A 309 9.81 -27.47 -1.97
C ALA A 309 10.80 -27.74 -0.82
N LEU A 310 11.19 -26.71 -0.06
CA LEU A 310 11.97 -26.85 1.19
C LEU A 310 11.13 -27.29 2.38
N GLY A 311 9.79 -27.28 2.26
CA GLY A 311 8.82 -27.60 3.32
C GLY A 311 8.18 -26.39 3.98
N TRP A 312 8.53 -25.15 3.58
CA TRP A 312 7.92 -23.94 4.13
C TRP A 312 6.58 -23.67 3.43
N LYS A 313 5.48 -23.98 4.10
CA LYS A 313 4.13 -23.90 3.53
C LYS A 313 3.68 -22.45 3.39
N ILE A 314 3.68 -21.96 2.16
CA ILE A 314 3.32 -20.58 1.81
C ILE A 314 2.26 -20.60 0.71
N GLU A 315 1.20 -19.83 0.87
CA GLU A 315 0.20 -19.64 -0.18
C GLU A 315 0.67 -18.60 -1.21
N LYS A 316 0.39 -18.84 -2.49
CA LYS A 316 0.67 -17.89 -3.55
C LYS A 316 -0.30 -16.72 -3.46
N PRO A 317 0.15 -15.46 -3.28
CA PRO A 317 -0.73 -14.32 -3.34
C PRO A 317 -1.33 -14.16 -4.75
N LYS A 318 -2.62 -13.80 -4.80
CA LYS A 318 -3.32 -13.50 -6.07
C LYS A 318 -3.00 -12.11 -6.60
N ALA A 319 -2.47 -11.25 -5.74
CA ALA A 319 -2.19 -9.84 -6.04
C ALA A 319 -1.18 -9.26 -5.04
N SER A 320 -0.83 -7.98 -5.22
CA SER A 320 0.14 -7.24 -4.41
C SER A 320 1.59 -7.59 -4.76
N LEU A 321 2.52 -6.90 -4.13
CA LEU A 321 3.97 -7.12 -4.30
C LEU A 321 4.56 -8.02 -3.20
N TYR A 322 3.69 -8.63 -2.36
CA TYR A 322 4.14 -9.22 -1.11
C TYR A 322 3.72 -10.68 -0.97
N VAL A 323 4.65 -11.45 -0.44
CA VAL A 323 4.43 -12.80 0.06
C VAL A 323 4.49 -12.74 1.58
N TRP A 324 3.45 -13.20 2.25
CA TRP A 324 3.32 -13.25 3.70
C TRP A 324 3.47 -14.69 4.16
N ALA A 325 4.49 -14.94 4.96
CA ALA A 325 4.86 -16.30 5.33
C ALA A 325 4.93 -16.46 6.85
N ARG A 326 4.28 -17.51 7.35
CA ARG A 326 4.37 -17.88 8.78
C ARG A 326 5.80 -18.31 9.10
N VAL A 327 6.36 -17.82 10.21
CA VAL A 327 7.68 -18.27 10.65
C VAL A 327 7.63 -19.69 11.23
N PRO A 328 8.72 -20.46 11.16
CA PRO A 328 8.79 -21.78 11.78
C PRO A 328 8.55 -21.75 13.28
N ALA A 329 7.99 -22.83 13.81
CA ALA A 329 7.71 -22.95 15.25
C ALA A 329 8.98 -22.69 16.10
N GLY A 330 8.82 -21.95 17.19
CA GLY A 330 9.90 -21.60 18.10
C GLY A 330 10.67 -20.33 17.77
N TYR A 331 10.32 -19.64 16.68
CA TYR A 331 10.91 -18.35 16.30
C TYR A 331 9.90 -17.21 16.48
N THR A 332 10.39 -16.05 16.91
CA THR A 332 9.68 -14.79 16.73
C THR A 332 9.92 -14.27 15.31
N SER A 333 9.05 -13.37 14.82
CA SER A 333 9.22 -12.69 13.53
C SER A 333 10.60 -12.05 13.38
N ALA A 334 11.06 -11.37 14.43
CA ALA A 334 12.34 -10.67 14.44
C ALA A 334 13.54 -11.63 14.46
N ASP A 335 13.47 -12.71 15.24
CA ASP A 335 14.56 -13.70 15.32
C ASP A 335 14.70 -14.46 14.01
N PHE A 336 13.57 -14.82 13.38
CA PHE A 336 13.60 -15.50 12.09
C PHE A 336 14.11 -14.60 10.95
N ALA A 337 13.67 -13.35 10.91
CA ALA A 337 14.21 -12.38 9.93
C ALA A 337 15.72 -12.17 10.10
N ARG A 338 16.21 -12.14 11.36
CA ARG A 338 17.64 -12.04 11.66
C ARG A 338 18.39 -13.29 11.23
N LEU A 339 17.84 -14.48 11.46
CA LEU A 339 18.41 -15.76 11.01
C LEU A 339 18.59 -15.79 9.50
N LEU A 340 17.55 -15.42 8.72
CA LEU A 340 17.62 -15.36 7.26
C LEU A 340 18.71 -14.39 6.78
N LEU A 341 18.83 -13.24 7.43
CA LEU A 341 19.88 -12.27 7.11
C LEU A 341 21.28 -12.81 7.43
N GLN A 342 21.46 -13.45 8.56
CA GLN A 342 22.78 -13.91 9.03
C GLN A 342 23.26 -15.14 8.26
N GLU A 343 22.40 -16.13 8.08
CA GLU A 343 22.79 -17.42 7.50
C GLU A 343 22.69 -17.44 5.96
N ALA A 344 21.66 -16.79 5.42
CA ALA A 344 21.42 -16.83 3.97
C ALA A 344 21.75 -15.51 3.25
N GLY A 345 22.00 -14.42 3.97
CA GLY A 345 22.15 -13.09 3.36
C GLY A 345 20.86 -12.58 2.71
N VAL A 346 19.70 -13.06 3.18
CA VAL A 346 18.37 -12.69 2.66
C VAL A 346 17.67 -11.78 3.65
N LEU A 347 17.37 -10.56 3.22
CA LEU A 347 16.67 -9.56 4.03
C LEU A 347 15.15 -9.68 3.81
N VAL A 348 14.40 -9.87 4.89
CA VAL A 348 12.94 -9.87 4.93
C VAL A 348 12.45 -8.91 6.03
N ILE A 349 11.17 -8.55 6.01
CA ILE A 349 10.60 -7.68 7.04
C ILE A 349 9.88 -8.54 8.08
N PRO A 350 10.23 -8.42 9.38
CA PRO A 350 9.49 -9.09 10.45
C PRO A 350 8.06 -8.54 10.55
N GLY A 351 7.09 -9.45 10.69
CA GLY A 351 5.68 -9.11 10.61
C GLY A 351 5.19 -8.23 11.75
N ASN A 352 5.78 -8.34 12.94
CA ASN A 352 5.46 -7.47 14.08
C ASN A 352 5.77 -5.98 13.83
N GLY A 353 6.55 -5.65 12.80
CA GLY A 353 6.74 -4.27 12.35
C GLY A 353 5.49 -3.64 11.72
N TYR A 354 4.49 -4.46 11.35
CA TYR A 354 3.21 -4.01 10.78
C TYR A 354 2.08 -3.98 11.81
N GLY A 355 2.32 -4.46 13.01
CA GLY A 355 1.35 -4.53 14.11
C GLY A 355 1.53 -5.78 14.96
N GLN A 356 0.79 -5.85 16.06
CA GLN A 356 0.92 -6.97 17.01
C GLN A 356 0.44 -8.31 16.42
N TYR A 357 -0.58 -8.29 15.56
CA TYR A 357 -1.11 -9.48 14.90
C TYR A 357 -0.26 -9.93 13.70
N GLY A 358 0.79 -9.17 13.37
CA GLY A 358 1.83 -9.58 12.43
C GLY A 358 2.92 -10.45 13.06
N GLU A 359 2.95 -10.62 14.39
CA GLU A 359 3.89 -11.53 15.05
C GLU A 359 3.66 -12.97 14.59
N GLY A 360 4.74 -13.71 14.40
CA GLY A 360 4.71 -15.06 13.84
C GLY A 360 4.76 -15.12 12.32
N TYR A 361 4.98 -13.97 11.64
CA TYR A 361 5.08 -13.88 10.17
C TYR A 361 6.30 -13.06 9.74
N VAL A 362 6.68 -13.23 8.48
CA VAL A 362 7.60 -12.34 7.75
C VAL A 362 6.99 -11.94 6.41
N ARG A 363 7.30 -10.71 5.97
CA ARG A 363 6.95 -10.23 4.64
C ARG A 363 8.15 -10.31 3.71
N MET A 364 7.96 -10.91 2.53
CA MET A 364 8.90 -10.91 1.41
C MET A 364 8.33 -10.11 0.25
N SER A 365 9.17 -9.32 -0.41
CA SER A 365 8.79 -8.53 -1.58
C SER A 365 9.19 -9.22 -2.88
N LEU A 366 8.37 -9.06 -3.91
CA LEU A 366 8.63 -9.49 -5.28
C LEU A 366 9.47 -8.47 -6.07
N THR A 367 9.72 -7.28 -5.49
CA THR A 367 10.57 -6.25 -6.09
C THR A 367 12.01 -6.47 -5.62
N VAL A 368 12.88 -6.90 -6.53
CA VAL A 368 14.26 -7.29 -6.20
C VAL A 368 15.22 -6.54 -7.10
N SER A 369 15.88 -5.54 -6.54
CA SER A 369 16.83 -4.72 -7.29
C SER A 369 17.96 -5.54 -7.88
N GLY A 370 18.23 -5.33 -9.17
CA GLY A 370 19.26 -6.03 -9.92
C GLY A 370 18.91 -7.47 -10.30
N ASP A 371 17.67 -7.90 -10.03
CA ASP A 371 17.18 -9.21 -10.45
C ASP A 371 16.89 -9.20 -11.95
N LYS A 372 17.46 -10.17 -12.63
CA LYS A 372 17.19 -10.43 -14.04
C LYS A 372 16.35 -11.71 -14.12
N ASP A 373 15.12 -11.56 -14.52
CA ASP A 373 14.24 -12.69 -14.85
C ASP A 373 14.00 -13.71 -13.72
N GLY A 374 14.17 -13.31 -12.44
CA GLY A 374 13.98 -14.16 -11.27
C GLY A 374 15.26 -14.86 -10.75
N GLU A 375 16.42 -14.58 -11.32
CA GLU A 375 17.68 -15.25 -10.94
C GLU A 375 18.08 -14.97 -9.48
N ARG A 376 17.93 -13.71 -9.02
CA ARG A 376 18.24 -13.33 -7.63
C ARG A 376 17.24 -13.94 -6.65
N VAL A 377 15.96 -14.05 -7.05
CA VAL A 377 14.93 -14.72 -6.25
C VAL A 377 15.23 -16.21 -6.12
N ALA A 378 15.61 -16.88 -7.22
CA ALA A 378 16.02 -18.28 -7.19
C ALA A 378 17.27 -18.50 -6.30
N GLU A 379 18.21 -17.57 -6.36
CA GLU A 379 19.40 -17.59 -5.50
C GLU A 379 19.02 -17.41 -4.01
N ALA A 380 18.05 -16.56 -3.67
CA ALA A 380 17.57 -16.43 -2.30
C ALA A 380 16.99 -17.75 -1.79
N VAL A 381 16.17 -18.43 -2.59
CA VAL A 381 15.61 -19.75 -2.26
C VAL A 381 16.73 -20.78 -2.04
N ARG A 382 17.71 -20.85 -2.95
CA ARG A 382 18.85 -21.75 -2.82
C ARG A 382 19.62 -21.51 -1.53
N ARG A 383 19.97 -20.26 -1.22
CA ARG A 383 20.71 -19.89 0.01
C ARG A 383 19.93 -20.26 1.28
N ILE A 384 18.62 -20.03 1.30
CA ILE A 384 17.77 -20.42 2.41
C ILE A 384 17.81 -21.94 2.59
N GLY A 385 17.65 -22.73 1.52
CA GLY A 385 17.68 -24.19 1.58
C GLY A 385 19.01 -24.78 2.04
N GLU A 386 20.13 -24.19 1.61
CA GLU A 386 21.47 -24.68 1.94
C GLU A 386 21.89 -24.29 3.37
N ASN A 387 21.57 -23.07 3.82
CA ASN A 387 22.19 -22.49 5.02
C ASN A 387 21.24 -22.43 6.23
N VAL A 388 19.91 -22.37 6.02
CA VAL A 388 18.95 -22.23 7.12
C VAL A 388 18.49 -23.60 7.60
N LYS A 389 18.89 -23.99 8.80
CA LYS A 389 18.59 -25.30 9.39
C LYS A 389 17.47 -25.17 10.41
N VAL A 390 16.23 -25.22 9.94
CA VAL A 390 15.00 -25.14 10.77
C VAL A 390 14.05 -26.29 10.39
N ARG A 391 13.08 -26.56 11.27
CA ARG A 391 11.92 -27.39 10.90
C ARG A 391 10.86 -26.47 10.36
N TRP A 392 10.49 -26.69 9.11
CA TRP A 392 9.50 -25.85 8.41
C TRP A 392 8.04 -26.15 8.78
N GLU A 393 7.81 -27.18 9.62
CA GLU A 393 6.48 -27.60 10.09
C GLU A 393 6.10 -26.91 11.41
#